data_096419566301d90d3671bc0e1ee6a972
#
_entry.id   096419566301d90d3671bc0e1ee6a972
#
_cell.length_a   1.000
_cell.length_b   1.000
_cell.length_c   1.000
_cell.angle_alpha   90.00
_cell.angle_beta   90.00
_cell.angle_gamma   90.00
#
_symmetry.space_group_name_H-M   'P 1'
#
loop_
_entity.id
_entity.type
_entity.pdbx_description
1 polymer ?
#
loop_
_entity_poly.entity_id
_entity_poly.type
_entity_poly.pdbx_seq_one_letter_code
_entity_poly.pdbx_strand_id
1 'polypeptide(L)'
;YTLSLTTLFRSQQIRVPGHQIAEMALAKLYLVTGQQKYLDQAKFFLDQRGYTTRTDEYSQAHKPVVEQDEAVGHAVRAAYMYAGMADVAALTGDTAYIHAIDRIWDNIVGKKYYITGGIGATSNGEAFGKNYELPNMSAYCETCAAIGNVYVNYRLFLLHGEAKYYDVLERTLYNGLISGVSLDGGGFFYPNPLESIGQHQRQPWFGCACCPSNICRFIPSLPGYVYAVKDKDVYVNLFMSNTSNLKVGGKAVSLEQTTHYPWNGDVTIGVNKNNAGQFTMKIRIPGWVRNQVVPSDLYTYSDGKRLSYTVKVNGEPVQSELKDGYFCIDRRWKKGDKVAVHFDMEPRTVKANNKVEADRGRIAVERGPIVYCAEWPDNDFDVLSVFMNRTPQFEVVEKPDLLYGINQLKTDAQILGYDDRGRLTATDVKLTLIPYYAWAHRGAGAMAVWLPQELSASRPTMPATLASESKVDASHKVKSISAINDRLVPKDENDRSVPYYHWWPKQGTTEWISYEFPSEATVSSATVYWYDDAPWGGCRIPQSWKVYYKDAQGQWQPVSGADKYGVEKGTGNTVNFDPVKTKAVKLEIVQPADNSSGLFEWEVK
;
A
#
# COMPACT_ATOMS: atom_id res chain seq x y z
N TYR A 1 -36.08 10.29 -6.78
CA TYR A 1 -36.42 9.94 -5.39
C TYR A 1 -35.79 10.98 -4.47
N THR A 2 -36.54 12.03 -4.13
CA THR A 2 -36.16 12.96 -3.08
C THR A 2 -36.44 12.27 -1.75
N LEU A 3 -35.43 11.66 -1.14
CA LEU A 3 -35.51 11.24 0.25
C LEU A 3 -35.69 12.52 1.09
N SER A 4 -36.91 12.77 1.52
CA SER A 4 -37.19 13.84 2.45
C SER A 4 -36.40 13.60 3.73
N LEU A 5 -35.49 14.51 4.09
CA LEU A 5 -34.77 14.49 5.38
C LEU A 5 -35.72 14.30 6.56
N THR A 6 -36.97 14.81 6.46
CA THR A 6 -38.04 14.65 7.46
C THR A 6 -38.49 13.18 7.62
N THR A 7 -38.34 12.30 6.62
CA THR A 7 -38.74 10.89 6.73
C THR A 7 -37.73 10.10 7.56
N LEU A 8 -36.44 10.45 7.53
CA LEU A 8 -35.41 9.87 8.39
C LEU A 8 -35.60 10.23 9.89
N PHE A 9 -36.17 11.39 10.18
CA PHE A 9 -36.46 11.84 11.56
C PHE A 9 -37.78 11.33 12.13
N ARG A 10 -38.68 10.80 11.31
CA ARG A 10 -40.00 10.27 11.73
C ARG A 10 -40.00 8.79 12.04
N SER A 11 -39.04 8.02 11.56
CA SER A 11 -38.87 6.64 12.03
C SER A 11 -38.06 6.69 13.34
N GLN A 12 -38.50 6.02 14.37
CA GLN A 12 -37.78 5.85 15.64
C GLN A 12 -36.48 5.03 15.47
N GLN A 13 -36.02 4.77 14.25
CA GLN A 13 -34.79 4.07 13.94
C GLN A 13 -33.68 5.07 13.66
N ILE A 14 -32.71 5.12 14.57
CA ILE A 14 -31.46 5.86 14.36
C ILE A 14 -30.64 5.10 13.31
N ARG A 15 -30.44 5.72 12.14
CA ARG A 15 -29.64 5.17 11.05
C ARG A 15 -28.50 6.12 10.68
N VAL A 16 -27.34 5.55 10.42
CA VAL A 16 -26.18 6.26 9.88
C VAL A 16 -25.88 5.77 8.46
N PRO A 17 -25.21 6.57 7.61
CA PRO A 17 -24.83 6.16 6.26
C PRO A 17 -24.00 4.86 6.27
N GLY A 18 -24.22 4.02 5.29
CA GLY A 18 -23.42 2.82 5.10
C GLY A 18 -21.96 3.12 4.75
N HIS A 19 -21.70 4.23 4.06
CA HIS A 19 -20.36 4.72 3.75
C HIS A 19 -20.18 6.15 4.28
N GLN A 20 -19.09 6.39 5.01
CA GLN A 20 -18.79 7.61 5.74
C GLN A 20 -18.27 8.79 4.87
N ILE A 21 -18.40 8.71 3.57
CA ILE A 21 -18.18 9.86 2.68
C ILE A 21 -19.28 10.92 2.81
N ALA A 22 -20.43 10.52 3.34
CA ALA A 22 -21.60 11.39 3.46
C ALA A 22 -21.35 12.59 4.38
N GLU A 23 -20.67 12.39 5.50
CA GLU A 23 -20.37 13.43 6.48
C GLU A 23 -19.47 14.52 5.88
N MET A 24 -18.42 14.12 5.17
CA MET A 24 -17.52 15.02 4.45
C MET A 24 -18.26 15.79 3.33
N ALA A 25 -19.15 15.11 2.60
CA ALA A 25 -19.94 15.73 1.54
C ALA A 25 -20.93 16.76 2.09
N LEU A 26 -21.58 16.47 3.22
CA LEU A 26 -22.49 17.37 3.89
C LEU A 26 -21.77 18.60 4.46
N ALA A 27 -20.60 18.43 5.07
CA ALA A 27 -19.77 19.55 5.52
C ALA A 27 -19.40 20.48 4.34
N LYS A 28 -19.04 19.90 3.18
CA LYS A 28 -18.76 20.66 1.96
C LYS A 28 -20.03 21.38 1.42
N LEU A 29 -21.19 20.74 1.46
CA LEU A 29 -22.46 21.38 1.09
C LEU A 29 -22.78 22.56 2.00
N TYR A 30 -22.54 22.46 3.31
CA TYR A 30 -22.65 23.59 4.22
C TYR A 30 -21.77 24.76 3.81
N LEU A 31 -20.48 24.51 3.54
CA LEU A 31 -19.54 25.55 3.11
C LEU A 31 -19.95 26.26 1.81
N VAL A 32 -20.57 25.53 0.87
CA VAL A 32 -21.01 26.09 -0.42
C VAL A 32 -22.34 26.82 -0.32
N THR A 33 -23.28 26.32 0.49
CA THR A 33 -24.67 26.82 0.52
C THR A 33 -24.99 27.71 1.71
N GLY A 34 -24.18 27.66 2.77
CA GLY A 34 -24.44 28.32 4.05
C GLY A 34 -25.62 27.73 4.83
N GLN A 35 -26.23 26.60 4.38
CA GLN A 35 -27.42 26.04 5.02
C GLN A 35 -27.03 25.12 6.18
N GLN A 36 -27.36 25.56 7.41
CA GLN A 36 -27.00 24.89 8.67
C GLN A 36 -27.44 23.41 8.71
N LYS A 37 -28.59 23.08 8.13
CA LYS A 37 -29.11 21.70 8.10
C LYS A 37 -28.12 20.64 7.61
N TYR A 38 -27.17 21.00 6.72
CA TYR A 38 -26.18 20.07 6.21
C TYR A 38 -25.10 19.79 7.24
N LEU A 39 -24.64 20.80 7.98
CA LEU A 39 -23.68 20.62 9.07
C LEU A 39 -24.31 19.85 10.23
N ASP A 40 -25.54 20.17 10.60
CA ASP A 40 -26.28 19.47 11.64
C ASP A 40 -26.45 17.99 11.30
N GLN A 41 -26.75 17.68 10.03
CA GLN A 41 -26.89 16.31 9.58
C GLN A 41 -25.55 15.55 9.56
N ALA A 42 -24.44 16.21 9.18
CA ALA A 42 -23.11 15.61 9.25
C ALA A 42 -22.74 15.25 10.69
N LYS A 43 -22.93 16.21 11.61
CA LYS A 43 -22.68 16.01 13.04
C LYS A 43 -23.58 14.91 13.61
N PHE A 44 -24.86 14.91 13.28
CA PHE A 44 -25.80 13.87 13.71
C PHE A 44 -25.33 12.46 13.32
N PHE A 45 -24.86 12.25 12.09
CA PHE A 45 -24.37 10.96 11.65
C PHE A 45 -23.14 10.51 12.44
N LEU A 46 -22.24 11.42 12.77
CA LEU A 46 -21.06 11.11 13.59
C LEU A 46 -21.47 10.82 15.04
N ASP A 47 -22.32 11.66 15.65
CA ASP A 47 -22.78 11.51 17.03
C ASP A 47 -23.55 10.19 17.25
N GLN A 48 -24.26 9.71 16.23
CA GLN A 48 -25.06 8.49 16.34
C GLN A 48 -24.28 7.21 16.01
N ARG A 49 -23.11 7.32 15.39
CA ARG A 49 -22.27 6.16 15.09
C ARG A 49 -21.69 5.58 16.38
N GLY A 50 -21.87 4.27 16.57
CA GLY A 50 -21.55 3.57 17.81
C GLY A 50 -22.73 3.41 18.78
N TYR A 51 -23.84 4.14 18.54
CA TYR A 51 -25.10 4.00 19.34
C TYR A 51 -26.24 3.34 18.55
N THR A 52 -25.99 2.94 17.30
CA THR A 52 -26.98 2.23 16.47
C THR A 52 -26.98 0.73 16.80
N THR A 53 -27.94 -0.01 16.22
CA THR A 53 -27.98 -1.48 16.33
C THR A 53 -26.79 -2.16 15.63
N ARG A 54 -26.05 -1.43 14.79
CA ARG A 54 -24.84 -1.88 14.13
C ARG A 54 -23.65 -1.49 14.96
N THR A 55 -22.90 -2.48 15.46
CA THR A 55 -21.74 -2.32 16.37
C THR A 55 -20.49 -2.99 15.83
N ASP A 56 -20.38 -3.11 14.50
CA ASP A 56 -19.24 -3.77 13.86
C ASP A 56 -18.05 -2.81 13.64
N GLU A 57 -16.85 -3.36 13.66
CA GLU A 57 -15.61 -2.63 13.35
C GLU A 57 -15.55 -2.24 11.86
N TYR A 58 -16.11 -3.05 10.97
CA TYR A 58 -16.10 -2.84 9.53
C TYR A 58 -16.59 -1.44 9.13
N SER A 59 -17.62 -0.95 9.80
CA SER A 59 -18.20 0.38 9.58
C SER A 59 -17.82 1.40 10.65
N GLN A 60 -16.79 1.13 11.46
CA GLN A 60 -16.34 1.99 12.58
C GLN A 60 -17.46 2.31 13.57
N ALA A 61 -18.37 1.36 13.80
CA ALA A 61 -19.52 1.51 14.70
C ALA A 61 -19.36 0.75 16.03
N HIS A 62 -18.17 0.19 16.30
CA HIS A 62 -17.86 -0.59 17.50
C HIS A 62 -17.81 0.25 18.79
N LYS A 63 -17.56 1.56 18.67
CA LYS A 63 -17.54 2.55 19.76
C LYS A 63 -18.09 3.88 19.23
N PRO A 64 -18.61 4.76 20.10
CA PRO A 64 -18.85 6.16 19.75
C PRO A 64 -17.59 6.79 19.14
N VAL A 65 -17.73 7.62 18.11
CA VAL A 65 -16.58 8.12 17.35
C VAL A 65 -15.58 8.90 18.20
N VAL A 66 -16.06 9.63 19.21
CA VAL A 66 -15.21 10.41 20.13
C VAL A 66 -14.43 9.55 21.14
N GLU A 67 -14.81 8.29 21.30
CA GLU A 67 -14.14 7.31 22.18
C GLU A 67 -13.16 6.41 21.43
N GLN A 68 -13.14 6.49 20.09
CA GLN A 68 -12.23 5.68 19.28
C GLN A 68 -10.78 6.13 19.45
N ASP A 69 -9.88 5.15 19.55
CA ASP A 69 -8.45 5.33 19.82
C ASP A 69 -7.56 4.47 18.90
N GLU A 70 -8.18 3.62 18.08
CA GLU A 70 -7.52 2.72 17.14
C GLU A 70 -8.26 2.72 15.80
N ALA A 71 -7.50 2.69 14.70
CA ALA A 71 -8.05 2.52 13.36
C ALA A 71 -8.39 1.06 13.12
N VAL A 72 -9.66 0.75 12.88
CA VAL A 72 -10.18 -0.60 12.67
C VAL A 72 -11.15 -0.68 11.49
N GLY A 73 -11.40 -1.88 11.02
CA GLY A 73 -12.36 -2.17 9.96
C GLY A 73 -11.95 -1.63 8.60
N HIS A 74 -12.92 -1.39 7.73
CA HIS A 74 -12.68 -1.01 6.34
C HIS A 74 -11.94 0.32 6.22
N ALA A 75 -10.73 0.29 5.64
CA ALA A 75 -9.79 1.42 5.68
C ALA A 75 -10.29 2.67 4.94
N VAL A 76 -11.00 2.51 3.81
CA VAL A 76 -11.57 3.64 3.07
C VAL A 76 -12.66 4.32 3.89
N ARG A 77 -13.61 3.53 4.44
CA ARG A 77 -14.69 4.06 5.29
C ARG A 77 -14.15 4.82 6.49
N ALA A 78 -13.14 4.27 7.16
CA ALA A 78 -12.45 4.87 8.28
C ALA A 78 -11.81 6.22 7.90
N ALA A 79 -10.98 6.24 6.86
CA ALA A 79 -10.31 7.46 6.42
C ALA A 79 -11.30 8.58 6.04
N TYR A 80 -12.38 8.24 5.33
CA TYR A 80 -13.42 9.22 5.01
C TYR A 80 -14.17 9.71 6.25
N MET A 81 -14.43 8.84 7.23
CA MET A 81 -15.03 9.24 8.51
C MET A 81 -14.13 10.23 9.26
N TYR A 82 -12.83 9.92 9.37
CA TYR A 82 -11.87 10.79 10.06
C TYR A 82 -11.74 12.15 9.37
N ALA A 83 -11.79 12.19 8.03
CA ALA A 83 -11.86 13.43 7.28
C ALA A 83 -13.15 14.22 7.57
N GLY A 84 -14.30 13.55 7.64
CA GLY A 84 -15.59 14.15 8.02
C GLY A 84 -15.60 14.67 9.46
N MET A 85 -15.02 13.92 10.41
CA MET A 85 -14.85 14.36 11.81
C MET A 85 -14.01 15.63 11.88
N ALA A 86 -12.91 15.73 11.10
CA ALA A 86 -12.08 16.93 11.04
C ALA A 86 -12.83 18.14 10.46
N ASP A 87 -13.62 17.95 9.40
CA ASP A 87 -14.45 19.01 8.83
C ASP A 87 -15.50 19.51 9.83
N VAL A 88 -16.21 18.59 10.49
CA VAL A 88 -17.24 18.96 11.51
C VAL A 88 -16.59 19.64 12.71
N ALA A 89 -15.44 19.14 13.20
CA ALA A 89 -14.70 19.78 14.28
C ALA A 89 -14.30 21.23 13.95
N ALA A 90 -13.76 21.45 12.74
CA ALA A 90 -13.35 22.78 12.29
C ALA A 90 -14.53 23.76 12.19
N LEU A 91 -15.73 23.26 11.80
CA LEU A 91 -16.92 24.08 11.58
C LEU A 91 -17.76 24.31 12.84
N THR A 92 -17.66 23.44 13.83
CA THR A 92 -18.46 23.51 15.09
C THR A 92 -17.62 23.92 16.30
N GLY A 93 -16.29 23.81 16.24
CA GLY A 93 -15.40 23.99 17.39
C GLY A 93 -15.42 22.82 18.37
N ASP A 94 -15.98 21.65 18.00
CA ASP A 94 -16.09 20.48 18.86
C ASP A 94 -14.73 19.77 19.00
N THR A 95 -14.04 20.02 20.11
CA THR A 95 -12.70 19.50 20.37
C THR A 95 -12.68 17.99 20.66
N ALA A 96 -13.82 17.38 21.02
CA ALA A 96 -13.87 15.95 21.26
C ALA A 96 -13.54 15.13 20.00
N TYR A 97 -13.99 15.61 18.83
CA TYR A 97 -13.60 15.00 17.54
C TYR A 97 -12.10 15.17 17.26
N ILE A 98 -11.52 16.36 17.55
CA ILE A 98 -10.09 16.61 17.32
C ILE A 98 -9.25 15.63 18.15
N HIS A 99 -9.55 15.50 19.44
CA HIS A 99 -8.83 14.58 20.32
C HIS A 99 -8.94 13.11 19.88
N ALA A 100 -10.11 12.70 19.37
CA ALA A 100 -10.28 11.34 18.86
C ALA A 100 -9.47 11.12 17.57
N ILE A 101 -9.50 12.07 16.63
CA ILE A 101 -8.77 11.96 15.36
C ILE A 101 -7.26 11.97 15.61
N ASP A 102 -6.76 12.78 16.54
CA ASP A 102 -5.34 12.84 16.88
C ASP A 102 -4.86 11.48 17.41
N ARG A 103 -5.60 10.85 18.36
CA ARG A 103 -5.27 9.50 18.85
C ARG A 103 -5.27 8.45 17.75
N ILE A 104 -6.28 8.49 16.85
CA ILE A 104 -6.40 7.57 15.73
C ILE A 104 -5.27 7.79 14.73
N TRP A 105 -4.91 9.05 14.45
CA TRP A 105 -3.80 9.39 13.57
C TRP A 105 -2.47 8.86 14.10
N ASP A 106 -2.21 9.03 15.40
CA ASP A 106 -1.04 8.47 16.07
C ASP A 106 -1.02 6.93 15.97
N ASN A 107 -2.18 6.27 16.09
CA ASN A 107 -2.28 4.83 15.89
C ASN A 107 -1.97 4.42 14.46
N ILE A 108 -2.53 5.11 13.46
CA ILE A 108 -2.27 4.81 12.04
C ILE A 108 -0.79 4.99 11.73
N VAL A 109 -0.24 6.19 11.97
CA VAL A 109 1.12 6.56 11.56
C VAL A 109 2.18 5.81 12.38
N GLY A 110 1.86 5.46 13.63
CA GLY A 110 2.77 4.74 14.50
C GLY A 110 2.74 3.22 14.36
N LYS A 111 1.67 2.63 13.78
CA LYS A 111 1.48 1.17 13.86
C LYS A 111 0.84 0.50 12.65
N LYS A 112 0.17 1.26 11.75
CA LYS A 112 -0.67 0.69 10.67
C LYS A 112 -0.43 1.33 9.29
N TYR A 113 0.65 2.11 9.16
CA TYR A 113 1.00 2.86 7.97
C TYR A 113 2.15 2.19 7.22
N TYR A 114 1.96 1.86 5.97
CA TYR A 114 2.99 1.24 5.13
C TYR A 114 4.05 2.25 4.68
N ILE A 115 5.28 1.80 4.44
CA ILE A 115 6.37 2.65 3.96
C ILE A 115 6.00 3.39 2.66
N THR A 116 5.17 2.79 1.82
CA THR A 116 4.65 3.37 0.59
C THR A 116 3.48 4.34 0.80
N GLY A 117 3.09 4.60 2.04
CA GLY A 117 1.96 5.48 2.33
C GLY A 117 0.58 4.82 2.27
N GLY A 118 0.51 3.53 1.99
CA GLY A 118 -0.72 2.76 2.01
C GLY A 118 -1.26 2.53 3.42
N ILE A 119 -2.55 2.28 3.53
CA ILE A 119 -3.26 1.84 4.73
C ILE A 119 -4.26 0.73 4.38
N GLY A 120 -4.51 -0.17 5.34
CA GLY A 120 -5.34 -1.37 5.13
C GLY A 120 -4.48 -2.60 4.79
N ALA A 121 -4.42 -3.56 5.71
CA ALA A 121 -3.49 -4.69 5.63
C ALA A 121 -4.10 -5.93 4.97
N THR A 122 -5.42 -6.07 5.01
CA THR A 122 -6.10 -7.31 4.60
C THR A 122 -7.20 -7.08 3.57
N SER A 123 -7.32 -8.01 2.62
CA SER A 123 -8.43 -8.06 1.66
C SER A 123 -9.75 -8.45 2.34
N ASN A 124 -9.69 -9.17 3.46
CA ASN A 124 -10.88 -9.51 4.24
C ASN A 124 -11.48 -8.24 4.87
N GLY A 125 -12.65 -7.83 4.37
CA GLY A 125 -13.27 -6.56 4.76
C GLY A 125 -12.53 -5.31 4.30
N GLU A 126 -11.50 -5.42 3.44
CA GLU A 126 -10.69 -4.29 2.96
C GLU A 126 -10.16 -3.45 4.13
N ALA A 127 -9.66 -4.14 5.17
CA ALA A 127 -9.58 -3.62 6.51
C ALA A 127 -8.15 -3.35 7.01
N PHE A 128 -8.05 -2.53 8.06
CA PHE A 128 -6.86 -2.47 8.88
C PHE A 128 -6.61 -3.84 9.54
N GLY A 129 -5.34 -4.23 9.63
CA GLY A 129 -4.88 -5.34 10.47
C GLY A 129 -4.72 -4.94 11.93
N LYS A 130 -4.17 -5.84 12.73
CA LYS A 130 -3.73 -5.53 14.09
C LYS A 130 -2.58 -4.51 14.07
N ASN A 131 -2.27 -3.94 15.23
CA ASN A 131 -1.11 -3.06 15.35
C ASN A 131 0.17 -3.79 14.90
N TYR A 132 0.95 -3.17 14.00
CA TYR A 132 2.17 -3.70 13.38
C TYR A 132 1.96 -4.90 12.43
N GLU A 133 0.74 -5.28 12.11
CA GLU A 133 0.43 -6.27 11.07
C GLU A 133 0.46 -5.59 9.69
N LEU A 134 1.63 -5.63 9.05
CA LEU A 134 1.91 -4.98 7.77
C LEU A 134 2.52 -6.00 6.78
N PRO A 135 1.76 -7.01 6.34
CA PRO A 135 2.24 -7.99 5.35
C PRO A 135 2.57 -7.32 4.02
N ASN A 136 3.54 -7.87 3.26
CA ASN A 136 4.00 -7.26 2.01
C ASN A 136 3.21 -7.77 0.80
N MET A 137 3.20 -9.08 0.56
CA MET A 137 2.58 -9.68 -0.62
C MET A 137 1.05 -9.62 -0.60
N SER A 138 0.44 -9.77 0.55
CA SER A 138 -1.01 -9.68 0.75
C SER A 138 -1.50 -8.32 1.23
N ALA A 139 -0.61 -7.32 1.27
CA ALA A 139 -1.00 -5.95 1.61
C ALA A 139 -2.13 -5.47 0.70
N TYR A 140 -3.25 -5.08 1.30
CA TYR A 140 -4.37 -4.58 0.50
C TYR A 140 -4.11 -3.16 0.03
N CYS A 141 -3.78 -2.25 0.94
CA CYS A 141 -3.36 -0.88 0.61
C CYS A 141 -4.18 -0.26 -0.52
N GLU A 142 -5.51 -0.25 -0.36
CA GLU A 142 -6.43 0.17 -1.40
C GLU A 142 -6.14 1.61 -1.88
N THR A 143 -6.18 1.83 -3.18
CA THR A 143 -6.00 3.15 -3.79
C THR A 143 -6.96 4.19 -3.20
N CYS A 144 -8.24 3.82 -2.95
CA CYS A 144 -9.20 4.73 -2.30
C CYS A 144 -8.81 5.06 -0.85
N ALA A 145 -8.21 4.11 -0.13
CA ALA A 145 -7.75 4.34 1.23
C ALA A 145 -6.56 5.31 1.27
N ALA A 146 -5.64 5.21 0.30
CA ALA A 146 -4.56 6.18 0.13
C ALA A 146 -5.11 7.60 -0.14
N ILE A 147 -6.11 7.75 -1.01
CA ILE A 147 -6.78 9.03 -1.26
C ILE A 147 -7.45 9.55 0.02
N GLY A 148 -8.18 8.68 0.73
CA GLY A 148 -8.81 9.04 2.01
C GLY A 148 -7.79 9.51 3.05
N ASN A 149 -6.63 8.86 3.11
CA ASN A 149 -5.54 9.25 4.00
C ASN A 149 -4.96 10.63 3.65
N VAL A 150 -4.84 10.97 2.38
CA VAL A 150 -4.48 12.33 1.95
C VAL A 150 -5.52 13.36 2.42
N TYR A 151 -6.82 13.04 2.31
CA TYR A 151 -7.88 13.92 2.80
C TYR A 151 -7.83 14.16 4.31
N VAL A 152 -7.53 13.13 5.11
CA VAL A 152 -7.35 13.24 6.56
C VAL A 152 -6.17 14.14 6.89
N ASN A 153 -4.99 13.85 6.33
CA ASN A 153 -3.78 14.59 6.63
C ASN A 153 -3.86 16.06 6.21
N TYR A 154 -4.49 16.36 5.07
CA TYR A 154 -4.73 17.75 4.67
C TYR A 154 -5.60 18.50 5.69
N ARG A 155 -6.67 17.89 6.21
CA ARG A 155 -7.57 18.51 7.19
C ARG A 155 -6.91 18.67 8.54
N LEU A 156 -6.13 17.69 8.98
CA LEU A 156 -5.35 17.81 10.21
C LEU A 156 -4.31 18.92 10.10
N PHE A 157 -3.68 19.07 8.92
CA PHE A 157 -2.84 20.23 8.69
C PHE A 157 -3.62 21.56 8.80
N LEU A 158 -4.83 21.65 8.24
CA LEU A 158 -5.66 22.87 8.37
C LEU A 158 -6.06 23.16 9.81
N LEU A 159 -6.22 22.15 10.66
CA LEU A 159 -6.51 22.29 12.09
C LEU A 159 -5.28 22.73 12.90
N HIS A 160 -4.13 22.07 12.69
CA HIS A 160 -2.94 22.19 13.55
C HIS A 160 -1.83 23.08 12.98
N GLY A 161 -1.70 23.18 11.65
CA GLY A 161 -0.66 23.95 10.98
C GLY A 161 0.74 23.31 11.02
N GLU A 162 0.86 22.00 11.34
CA GLU A 162 2.13 21.29 11.47
C GLU A 162 2.52 20.54 10.20
N ALA A 163 3.79 20.60 9.82
CA ALA A 163 4.33 19.95 8.62
C ALA A 163 4.25 18.41 8.66
N LYS A 164 4.19 17.79 9.83
CA LYS A 164 4.13 16.33 9.98
C LYS A 164 2.97 15.69 9.20
N TYR A 165 1.85 16.38 9.09
CA TYR A 165 0.70 15.91 8.30
C TYR A 165 1.00 15.92 6.80
N TYR A 166 1.75 16.93 6.33
CA TYR A 166 2.19 16.95 4.94
C TYR A 166 3.31 15.95 4.64
N ASP A 167 4.11 15.57 5.63
CA ASP A 167 5.11 14.50 5.45
C ASP A 167 4.43 13.15 5.16
N VAL A 168 3.31 12.85 5.88
CA VAL A 168 2.48 11.67 5.60
C VAL A 168 1.73 11.82 4.27
N LEU A 169 1.15 13.00 3.99
CA LEU A 169 0.43 13.29 2.75
C LEU A 169 1.34 13.11 1.53
N GLU A 170 2.52 13.71 1.55
CA GLU A 170 3.49 13.66 0.46
C GLU A 170 3.95 12.23 0.17
N ARG A 171 4.32 11.46 1.21
CA ARG A 171 4.69 10.05 1.07
C ARG A 171 3.55 9.24 0.45
N THR A 172 2.32 9.41 0.93
CA THR A 172 1.15 8.74 0.37
C THR A 172 0.93 9.13 -1.08
N LEU A 173 1.03 10.41 -1.41
CA LEU A 173 0.81 10.95 -2.75
C LEU A 173 1.81 10.36 -3.77
N TYR A 174 3.11 10.45 -3.49
CA TYR A 174 4.17 10.06 -4.43
C TYR A 174 4.38 8.53 -4.52
N ASN A 175 3.75 7.74 -3.69
CA ASN A 175 3.92 6.28 -3.71
C ASN A 175 2.57 5.55 -3.80
N GLY A 176 1.91 5.28 -2.69
CA GLY A 176 0.71 4.42 -2.64
C GLY A 176 -0.50 4.98 -3.37
N LEU A 177 -0.63 6.30 -3.53
CA LEU A 177 -1.76 6.89 -4.22
C LEU A 177 -1.59 6.84 -5.74
N ILE A 178 -0.49 7.43 -6.28
CA ILE A 178 -0.31 7.49 -7.75
C ILE A 178 0.05 6.13 -8.36
N SER A 179 0.52 5.17 -7.57
CA SER A 179 0.64 3.78 -7.99
C SER A 179 -0.71 3.19 -8.43
N GLY A 180 -1.82 3.74 -7.91
CA GLY A 180 -3.18 3.32 -8.24
C GLY A 180 -3.62 3.56 -9.69
N VAL A 181 -2.87 4.34 -10.47
CA VAL A 181 -3.15 4.59 -11.90
C VAL A 181 -1.89 4.36 -12.73
N SER A 182 -2.07 3.79 -13.92
CA SER A 182 -0.96 3.64 -14.87
C SER A 182 -0.50 4.98 -15.44
N LEU A 183 0.75 5.03 -15.88
CA LEU A 183 1.35 6.24 -16.44
C LEU A 183 0.64 6.74 -17.72
N ASP A 184 0.00 5.83 -18.47
CA ASP A 184 -0.84 6.16 -19.62
C ASP A 184 -2.30 6.49 -19.27
N GLY A 185 -2.68 6.35 -17.97
CA GLY A 185 -4.03 6.61 -17.48
C GLY A 185 -5.06 5.52 -17.77
N GLY A 186 -4.70 4.45 -18.50
CA GLY A 186 -5.62 3.41 -18.96
C GLY A 186 -5.74 2.17 -18.05
N GLY A 187 -4.90 2.05 -17.04
CA GLY A 187 -4.86 0.92 -16.13
C GLY A 187 -4.85 1.33 -14.66
N PHE A 188 -5.45 0.51 -13.79
CA PHE A 188 -5.63 0.84 -12.38
C PHE A 188 -5.25 -0.32 -11.48
N PHE A 189 -4.75 0.01 -10.28
CA PHE A 189 -4.70 -0.89 -9.15
C PHE A 189 -5.87 -0.63 -8.20
N TYR A 190 -6.45 -1.70 -7.69
CA TYR A 190 -7.34 -1.67 -6.54
C TYR A 190 -6.49 -1.84 -5.27
N PRO A 191 -5.88 -3.03 -4.98
CA PRO A 191 -4.82 -3.16 -3.97
C PRO A 191 -3.46 -2.72 -4.51
N ASN A 192 -2.57 -2.32 -3.60
CA ASN A 192 -1.19 -1.91 -3.89
C ASN A 192 -0.22 -2.69 -2.99
N PRO A 193 0.13 -3.95 -3.32
CA PRO A 193 1.04 -4.76 -2.53
C PRO A 193 2.48 -4.25 -2.59
N LEU A 194 3.29 -4.62 -1.59
CA LEU A 194 4.71 -4.27 -1.51
C LEU A 194 5.63 -5.42 -1.97
N GLU A 195 5.05 -6.55 -2.34
CA GLU A 195 5.75 -7.70 -2.89
C GLU A 195 4.83 -8.43 -3.88
N SER A 196 5.40 -8.97 -4.96
CA SER A 196 4.68 -9.71 -5.99
C SER A 196 5.56 -10.82 -6.55
N ILE A 197 4.96 -11.96 -6.89
CA ILE A 197 5.56 -13.05 -7.70
C ILE A 197 5.01 -13.05 -9.13
N GLY A 198 4.25 -12.04 -9.54
CA GLY A 198 3.59 -11.95 -10.85
C GLY A 198 2.07 -12.10 -10.82
N GLN A 199 1.48 -12.39 -9.65
CA GLN A 199 0.03 -12.55 -9.48
C GLN A 199 -0.75 -11.23 -9.59
N HIS A 200 -0.07 -10.07 -9.51
CA HIS A 200 -0.69 -8.76 -9.43
C HIS A 200 -0.44 -7.93 -10.70
N GLN A 201 -1.51 -7.44 -11.30
CA GLN A 201 -1.47 -6.65 -12.54
C GLN A 201 -2.50 -5.52 -12.51
N ARG A 202 -2.21 -4.43 -13.23
CA ARG A 202 -3.19 -3.37 -13.47
C ARG A 202 -4.37 -3.90 -14.30
N GLN A 203 -5.56 -3.38 -13.99
CA GLN A 203 -6.80 -3.72 -14.69
C GLN A 203 -7.33 -2.47 -15.39
N PRO A 204 -7.92 -2.59 -16.59
CA PRO A 204 -8.56 -1.44 -17.26
C PRO A 204 -9.78 -0.93 -16.50
N TRP A 205 -10.45 -1.80 -15.75
CA TRP A 205 -11.63 -1.47 -14.95
C TRP A 205 -11.94 -2.55 -13.90
N PHE A 206 -12.85 -2.23 -12.96
CA PHE A 206 -13.32 -3.14 -11.91
C PHE A 206 -14.83 -3.20 -11.87
N GLY A 207 -15.42 -4.31 -11.42
CA GLY A 207 -16.86 -4.43 -11.18
C GLY A 207 -17.38 -3.43 -10.15
N CYS A 208 -16.58 -3.15 -9.06
CA CYS A 208 -16.74 -2.02 -8.18
C CYS A 208 -15.66 -0.99 -8.52
N ALA A 209 -15.97 -0.01 -9.35
CA ALA A 209 -15.01 0.94 -9.93
C ALA A 209 -14.75 2.16 -9.03
N CYS A 210 -14.64 1.97 -7.71
CA CYS A 210 -14.39 3.09 -6.79
C CYS A 210 -12.99 3.71 -7.00
N CYS A 211 -11.94 2.92 -7.16
CA CYS A 211 -10.57 3.41 -7.29
C CYS A 211 -10.34 4.26 -8.56
N PRO A 212 -10.73 3.82 -9.77
CA PRO A 212 -10.60 4.64 -10.96
C PRO A 212 -11.34 5.97 -10.86
N SER A 213 -12.62 5.94 -10.45
CA SER A 213 -13.43 7.17 -10.31
C SER A 213 -12.88 8.11 -9.22
N ASN A 214 -12.35 7.55 -8.13
CA ASN A 214 -11.78 8.33 -7.03
C ASN A 214 -10.48 9.03 -7.46
N ILE A 215 -9.58 8.35 -8.18
CA ILE A 215 -8.36 8.94 -8.74
C ILE A 215 -8.68 10.07 -9.72
N CYS A 216 -9.62 9.84 -10.65
CA CYS A 216 -10.05 10.88 -11.60
C CYS A 216 -10.61 12.11 -10.90
N ARG A 217 -11.25 11.95 -9.74
CA ARG A 217 -11.76 13.04 -8.91
C ARG A 217 -10.64 13.74 -8.12
N PHE A 218 -9.65 12.97 -7.65
CA PHE A 218 -8.59 13.47 -6.78
C PHE A 218 -7.54 14.28 -7.54
N ILE A 219 -7.00 13.76 -8.65
CA ILE A 219 -5.89 14.39 -9.39
C ILE A 219 -6.17 15.87 -9.74
N PRO A 220 -7.35 16.24 -10.28
CA PRO A 220 -7.65 17.64 -10.57
C PRO A 220 -7.71 18.55 -9.33
N SER A 221 -7.85 17.99 -8.13
CA SER A 221 -7.86 18.76 -6.88
C SER A 221 -6.46 19.07 -6.34
N LEU A 222 -5.41 18.40 -6.86
CA LEU A 222 -4.04 18.49 -6.38
C LEU A 222 -3.48 19.93 -6.27
N PRO A 223 -3.76 20.86 -7.21
CA PRO A 223 -3.31 22.25 -7.05
C PRO A 223 -3.75 22.91 -5.75
N GLY A 224 -4.89 22.49 -5.16
CA GLY A 224 -5.38 23.00 -3.89
C GLY A 224 -4.55 22.61 -2.66
N TYR A 225 -3.61 21.67 -2.80
CA TYR A 225 -2.74 21.20 -1.70
C TYR A 225 -1.37 21.89 -1.69
N VAL A 226 -1.02 22.66 -2.72
CA VAL A 226 0.32 23.27 -2.86
C VAL A 226 0.55 24.37 -1.83
N TYR A 227 -0.45 25.22 -1.63
CA TYR A 227 -0.39 26.33 -0.69
C TYR A 227 -1.57 26.30 0.28
N ALA A 228 -1.32 26.88 1.45
CA ALA A 228 -2.38 27.31 2.37
C ALA A 228 -2.11 28.72 2.85
N VAL A 229 -3.15 29.46 3.20
CA VAL A 229 -3.05 30.83 3.70
C VAL A 229 -3.86 30.96 4.99
N LYS A 230 -3.19 31.46 6.05
CA LYS A 230 -3.84 31.85 7.29
C LYS A 230 -3.44 33.29 7.60
N ASP A 231 -4.39 34.21 7.51
CA ASP A 231 -4.16 35.65 7.68
C ASP A 231 -3.05 36.19 6.76
N LYS A 232 -1.85 36.44 7.31
CA LYS A 232 -0.64 36.87 6.59
C LYS A 232 0.43 35.81 6.51
N ASP A 233 0.12 34.57 6.85
CA ASP A 233 1.01 33.42 6.71
C ASP A 233 0.68 32.67 5.44
N VAL A 234 1.70 32.45 4.58
CA VAL A 234 1.61 31.63 3.38
C VAL A 234 2.43 30.36 3.59
N TYR A 235 1.76 29.23 3.67
CA TYR A 235 2.38 27.90 3.75
C TYR A 235 2.65 27.36 2.36
N VAL A 236 3.91 27.02 2.08
CA VAL A 236 4.36 26.33 0.87
C VAL A 236 4.54 24.86 1.23
N ASN A 237 3.60 24.02 0.86
CA ASN A 237 3.47 22.66 1.37
C ASN A 237 3.96 21.57 0.41
N LEU A 238 3.67 21.70 -0.88
CA LEU A 238 4.13 20.78 -1.92
C LEU A 238 4.99 21.54 -2.94
N PHE A 239 5.98 20.83 -3.44
CA PHE A 239 6.92 21.38 -4.41
C PHE A 239 6.61 20.84 -5.81
N MET A 240 6.08 21.71 -6.65
CA MET A 240 5.78 21.44 -8.06
C MET A 240 5.73 22.75 -8.84
N SER A 241 6.17 22.73 -10.08
CA SER A 241 6.16 23.92 -10.95
C SER A 241 4.73 24.39 -11.18
N ASN A 242 4.45 25.63 -10.80
CA ASN A 242 3.12 26.23 -10.90
C ASN A 242 3.19 27.77 -10.79
N THR A 243 2.12 28.44 -11.20
CA THR A 243 1.83 29.84 -10.86
C THR A 243 0.50 29.91 -10.12
N SER A 244 0.51 30.50 -8.92
CA SER A 244 -0.69 30.58 -8.07
C SER A 244 -1.01 32.01 -7.67
N ASN A 245 -2.32 32.32 -7.66
CA ASN A 245 -2.86 33.60 -7.19
C ASN A 245 -3.54 33.38 -5.83
N LEU A 246 -2.99 34.00 -4.80
CA LEU A 246 -3.39 33.84 -3.41
C LEU A 246 -4.03 35.11 -2.87
N LYS A 247 -4.85 35.01 -1.83
CA LYS A 247 -5.34 36.13 -1.02
C LYS A 247 -4.65 36.09 0.35
N VAL A 248 -3.74 37.04 0.60
CA VAL A 248 -2.96 37.13 1.85
C VAL A 248 -3.38 38.40 2.58
N GLY A 249 -3.94 38.26 3.78
CA GLY A 249 -4.57 39.36 4.49
C GLY A 249 -5.63 40.10 3.64
N GLY A 250 -6.38 39.34 2.82
CA GLY A 250 -7.38 39.86 1.91
C GLY A 250 -6.85 40.52 0.63
N LYS A 251 -5.51 40.60 0.43
CA LYS A 251 -4.86 41.25 -0.71
C LYS A 251 -4.27 40.20 -1.67
N ALA A 252 -4.24 40.55 -2.96
CA ALA A 252 -3.73 39.65 -4.01
C ALA A 252 -2.19 39.52 -3.95
N VAL A 253 -1.72 38.27 -3.93
CA VAL A 253 -0.32 37.86 -4.07
C VAL A 253 -0.24 36.80 -5.15
N SER A 254 0.75 36.89 -6.04
CA SER A 254 1.03 35.85 -7.04
C SER A 254 2.42 35.28 -6.81
N LEU A 255 2.46 33.96 -6.62
CA LEU A 255 3.70 33.20 -6.46
C LEU A 255 3.88 32.24 -7.63
N GLU A 256 5.13 31.96 -7.96
CA GLU A 256 5.53 30.99 -8.97
C GLU A 256 6.56 30.04 -8.36
N GLN A 257 6.33 28.73 -8.50
CA GLN A 257 7.35 27.72 -8.20
C GLN A 257 7.93 27.18 -9.50
N THR A 258 9.25 27.04 -9.54
CA THR A 258 10.00 26.35 -10.60
C THR A 258 10.86 25.27 -9.93
N THR A 259 10.69 24.01 -10.33
CA THR A 259 11.40 22.88 -9.72
C THR A 259 11.34 21.64 -10.62
N HIS A 260 12.29 20.73 -10.45
CA HIS A 260 12.23 19.35 -10.92
C HIS A 260 12.00 18.34 -9.78
N TYR A 261 11.51 18.81 -8.65
CA TYR A 261 11.11 17.94 -7.55
C TYR A 261 10.02 16.94 -8.01
N PRO A 262 10.10 15.64 -7.68
CA PRO A 262 10.96 14.99 -6.69
C PRO A 262 12.26 14.38 -7.26
N TRP A 263 12.69 14.76 -8.47
CA TRP A 263 13.89 14.20 -9.10
C TRP A 263 15.18 14.88 -8.62
N ASN A 264 15.10 16.13 -8.25
CA ASN A 264 16.16 16.84 -7.52
C ASN A 264 15.57 17.73 -6.41
N GLY A 265 16.44 18.26 -5.54
CA GLY A 265 16.03 19.04 -4.38
C GLY A 265 15.94 20.54 -4.61
N ASP A 266 16.07 21.03 -5.84
CA ASP A 266 16.08 22.46 -6.13
C ASP A 266 14.66 22.99 -6.33
N VAL A 267 14.30 24.01 -5.55
CA VAL A 267 13.01 24.71 -5.63
C VAL A 267 13.24 26.20 -5.63
N THR A 268 12.70 26.90 -6.61
CA THR A 268 12.68 28.37 -6.67
C THR A 268 11.26 28.87 -6.51
N ILE A 269 11.03 29.78 -5.58
CA ILE A 269 9.73 30.45 -5.36
C ILE A 269 9.89 31.92 -5.68
N GLY A 270 9.26 32.37 -6.74
CA GLY A 270 9.25 33.77 -7.20
C GLY A 270 8.00 34.52 -6.73
N VAL A 271 8.16 35.80 -6.41
CA VAL A 271 7.06 36.72 -6.10
C VAL A 271 6.72 37.54 -7.35
N ASN A 272 5.71 37.13 -8.10
CA ASN A 272 5.30 37.80 -9.36
C ASN A 272 4.46 39.05 -9.09
N LYS A 273 3.66 39.05 -8.00
CA LYS A 273 2.84 40.19 -7.57
C LYS A 273 2.67 40.15 -6.04
N ASN A 274 2.75 41.32 -5.40
CA ASN A 274 2.44 41.45 -3.98
C ASN A 274 1.71 42.76 -3.67
N ASN A 275 0.42 42.65 -3.33
CA ASN A 275 -0.37 43.77 -2.83
C ASN A 275 -0.56 43.70 -1.28
N ALA A 276 -0.09 42.63 -0.63
CA ALA A 276 -0.20 42.45 0.82
C ALA A 276 0.90 43.15 1.62
N GLY A 277 2.01 43.52 0.94
CA GLY A 277 3.18 44.14 1.58
C GLY A 277 4.00 43.12 2.38
N GLN A 278 3.96 43.19 3.69
CA GLN A 278 4.65 42.24 4.58
C GLN A 278 3.77 41.03 4.85
N PHE A 279 4.38 39.83 4.71
CA PHE A 279 3.78 38.56 5.09
C PHE A 279 4.86 37.51 5.37
N THR A 280 4.51 36.49 6.12
CA THR A 280 5.40 35.35 6.43
C THR A 280 5.23 34.26 5.36
N MET A 281 6.33 33.90 4.69
CA MET A 281 6.38 32.69 3.87
C MET A 281 6.92 31.55 4.73
N LYS A 282 6.09 30.50 4.92
CA LYS A 282 6.40 29.30 5.69
C LYS A 282 6.66 28.15 4.69
N ILE A 283 7.92 27.79 4.53
CA ILE A 283 8.37 26.77 3.60
C ILE A 283 8.52 25.46 4.36
N ARG A 284 7.79 24.44 3.98
CA ARG A 284 7.91 23.12 4.59
C ARG A 284 9.31 22.55 4.35
N ILE A 285 9.96 22.09 5.41
CA ILE A 285 11.15 21.26 5.31
C ILE A 285 10.70 19.81 5.48
N PRO A 286 10.76 18.98 4.42
CA PRO A 286 10.25 17.60 4.47
C PRO A 286 10.88 16.76 5.59
N GLY A 287 10.09 15.81 6.14
CA GLY A 287 10.55 14.91 7.20
C GLY A 287 11.82 14.14 6.82
N TRP A 288 11.89 13.65 5.57
CA TRP A 288 13.04 12.91 5.07
C TRP A 288 14.34 13.74 5.06
N VAL A 289 14.29 15.06 4.87
CA VAL A 289 15.45 15.96 5.04
C VAL A 289 15.79 16.14 6.53
N ARG A 290 14.78 16.15 7.40
CA ARG A 290 14.94 16.29 8.86
C ARG A 290 15.32 14.97 9.56
N ASN A 291 15.75 13.97 8.79
CA ASN A 291 16.11 12.63 9.26
C ASN A 291 14.94 11.87 9.92
N GLN A 292 13.74 12.06 9.41
CA GLN A 292 12.53 11.44 9.89
C GLN A 292 11.78 10.79 8.71
N VAL A 293 11.70 9.46 8.69
CA VAL A 293 11.01 8.71 7.62
C VAL A 293 9.50 8.99 7.65
N VAL A 294 8.91 8.82 8.82
CA VAL A 294 7.53 9.16 9.17
C VAL A 294 7.52 9.81 10.55
N PRO A 295 6.50 10.60 10.93
CA PRO A 295 6.44 11.25 12.23
C PRO A 295 6.08 10.28 13.38
N SER A 296 6.80 9.18 13.47
CA SER A 296 6.69 8.14 14.51
C SER A 296 7.96 7.28 14.55
N ASP A 297 7.99 6.25 15.39
CA ASP A 297 9.06 5.25 15.48
C ASP A 297 8.84 4.01 14.59
N LEU A 298 7.78 4.02 13.74
CA LEU A 298 7.44 2.88 12.89
C LEU A 298 8.56 2.57 11.88
N TYR A 299 9.20 3.62 11.35
CA TYR A 299 10.31 3.50 10.39
C TYR A 299 11.46 4.44 10.78
N THR A 300 12.69 3.97 10.61
CA THR A 300 13.90 4.73 10.92
C THR A 300 14.95 4.56 9.83
N TYR A 301 15.75 5.58 9.59
CA TYR A 301 16.92 5.48 8.72
C TYR A 301 18.00 4.60 9.34
N SER A 302 18.61 3.74 8.54
CA SER A 302 19.62 2.76 8.98
C SER A 302 21.02 3.02 8.42
N ASP A 303 21.18 4.04 7.57
CA ASP A 303 22.44 4.36 6.87
C ASP A 303 23.36 5.32 7.64
N GLY A 304 22.91 5.87 8.74
CA GLY A 304 23.66 6.84 9.53
C GLY A 304 23.84 8.23 8.89
N LYS A 305 23.33 8.44 7.67
CA LYS A 305 23.43 9.72 6.95
C LYS A 305 22.54 10.79 7.61
N ARG A 306 22.95 12.04 7.44
CA ARG A 306 22.11 13.21 7.74
C ARG A 306 22.10 14.10 6.53
N LEU A 307 20.91 14.36 6.01
CA LEU A 307 20.71 15.27 4.89
C LEU A 307 20.64 16.71 5.41
N SER A 308 20.96 17.67 4.56
CA SER A 308 20.90 19.08 4.85
C SER A 308 19.99 19.82 3.87
N TYR A 309 19.70 21.06 4.16
CA TYR A 309 19.01 21.98 3.26
C TYR A 309 19.58 23.39 3.36
N THR A 310 19.41 24.18 2.31
CA THR A 310 19.75 25.59 2.31
C THR A 310 18.57 26.43 1.82
N VAL A 311 18.44 27.64 2.37
CA VAL A 311 17.46 28.62 1.95
C VAL A 311 18.16 29.95 1.66
N LYS A 312 17.91 30.52 0.49
CA LYS A 312 18.46 31.82 0.07
C LYS A 312 17.32 32.73 -0.38
N VAL A 313 17.43 34.00 -0.09
CA VAL A 313 16.53 35.03 -0.59
C VAL A 313 17.34 36.01 -1.45
N ASN A 314 17.00 36.13 -2.73
CA ASN A 314 17.70 36.94 -3.71
C ASN A 314 19.22 36.63 -3.79
N GLY A 315 19.58 35.35 -3.60
CA GLY A 315 20.97 34.88 -3.61
C GLY A 315 21.66 34.85 -2.24
N GLU A 316 21.14 35.56 -1.26
CA GLU A 316 21.74 35.65 0.07
C GLU A 316 21.20 34.56 1.00
N PRO A 317 22.04 33.82 1.72
CA PRO A 317 21.62 32.84 2.71
C PRO A 317 20.76 33.47 3.81
N VAL A 318 19.70 32.79 4.19
CA VAL A 318 18.81 33.18 5.28
C VAL A 318 18.83 32.10 6.35
N GLN A 319 18.82 32.49 7.60
CA GLN A 319 18.68 31.56 8.74
C GLN A 319 17.36 31.81 9.45
N SER A 320 16.71 30.75 9.82
CA SER A 320 15.48 30.77 10.63
C SER A 320 15.40 29.47 11.43
N GLU A 321 14.84 29.53 12.62
CA GLU A 321 14.47 28.33 13.36
C GLU A 321 13.25 27.67 12.69
N LEU A 322 13.23 26.34 12.69
CA LEU A 322 12.06 25.60 12.25
C LEU A 322 10.96 25.69 13.30
N LYS A 323 9.81 26.17 12.87
CA LYS A 323 8.59 26.14 13.68
C LYS A 323 7.60 25.15 13.06
N ASP A 324 7.22 24.12 13.81
CA ASP A 324 6.28 23.09 13.38
C ASP A 324 6.66 22.43 12.04
N GLY A 325 7.98 22.33 11.76
CA GLY A 325 8.54 21.79 10.52
C GLY A 325 8.60 22.78 9.34
N TYR A 326 8.33 24.07 9.59
CA TYR A 326 8.41 25.13 8.58
C TYR A 326 9.58 26.06 8.83
N PHE A 327 10.26 26.41 7.75
CA PHE A 327 11.24 27.51 7.70
C PHE A 327 10.48 28.82 7.42
N CYS A 328 10.51 29.75 8.39
CA CYS A 328 9.67 30.94 8.37
C CYS A 328 10.46 32.17 7.94
N ILE A 329 9.99 32.88 6.90
CA ILE A 329 10.60 34.12 6.41
C ILE A 329 9.57 35.24 6.48
N ASP A 330 9.65 36.09 7.49
CA ASP A 330 8.83 37.29 7.61
C ASP A 330 9.54 38.49 7.02
N ARG A 331 8.97 39.07 5.96
CA ARG A 331 9.54 40.27 5.33
C ARG A 331 8.50 41.00 4.47
N ARG A 332 8.84 42.26 4.11
CA ARG A 332 8.11 42.99 3.06
C ARG A 332 8.60 42.51 1.70
N TRP A 333 7.82 41.64 1.07
CA TRP A 333 8.14 41.08 -0.24
C TRP A 333 7.91 42.10 -1.37
N LYS A 334 8.80 42.06 -2.38
CA LYS A 334 8.69 42.88 -3.59
C LYS A 334 8.48 41.97 -4.81
N LYS A 335 7.86 42.52 -5.86
CA LYS A 335 7.83 41.85 -7.16
C LYS A 335 9.25 41.58 -7.63
N GLY A 336 9.53 40.35 -8.04
CA GLY A 336 10.85 39.90 -8.49
C GLY A 336 11.71 39.26 -7.39
N ASP A 337 11.31 39.36 -6.10
CA ASP A 337 11.99 38.59 -5.03
C ASP A 337 11.91 37.09 -5.30
N LYS A 338 13.00 36.38 -5.02
CA LYS A 338 13.11 34.93 -5.20
C LYS A 338 13.60 34.25 -3.93
N VAL A 339 12.98 33.16 -3.57
CA VAL A 339 13.47 32.23 -2.55
C VAL A 339 13.97 30.99 -3.26
N ALA A 340 15.23 30.64 -3.08
CA ALA A 340 15.83 29.41 -3.55
C ALA A 340 16.00 28.46 -2.36
N VAL A 341 15.45 27.27 -2.48
CA VAL A 341 15.59 26.17 -1.51
C VAL A 341 16.31 25.03 -2.20
N HIS A 342 17.27 24.44 -1.51
CA HIS A 342 17.93 23.21 -1.93
C HIS A 342 17.81 22.18 -0.82
N PHE A 343 17.37 20.97 -1.15
CA PHE A 343 17.34 19.80 -0.29
C PHE A 343 18.37 18.80 -0.77
N ASP A 344 19.30 18.38 0.07
CA ASP A 344 20.13 17.21 -0.24
C ASP A 344 19.23 16.01 -0.47
N MET A 345 19.44 15.29 -1.58
CA MET A 345 18.54 14.21 -1.99
C MET A 345 19.35 12.97 -2.37
N GLU A 346 19.94 12.32 -1.37
CA GLU A 346 20.64 11.06 -1.55
C GLU A 346 19.74 9.85 -1.28
N PRO A 347 20.01 8.69 -1.92
CA PRO A 347 19.35 7.44 -1.55
C PRO A 347 19.64 7.04 -0.10
N ARG A 348 18.62 6.57 0.60
CA ARG A 348 18.66 6.21 2.01
C ARG A 348 18.06 4.82 2.24
N THR A 349 18.59 4.12 3.23
CA THR A 349 18.02 2.83 3.67
C THR A 349 17.19 3.03 4.93
N VAL A 350 16.06 2.32 4.97
CA VAL A 350 15.04 2.40 6.02
C VAL A 350 14.84 1.02 6.64
N LYS A 351 14.71 0.95 7.96
CA LYS A 351 14.26 -0.23 8.71
C LYS A 351 12.92 0.03 9.37
N ALA A 352 12.10 -0.99 9.41
CA ALA A 352 10.86 -0.97 10.19
C ALA A 352 11.14 -1.23 11.68
N ASN A 353 10.21 -0.79 12.53
CA ASN A 353 10.15 -1.17 13.93
C ASN A 353 10.12 -2.72 14.04
N ASN A 354 10.88 -3.29 14.97
CA ASN A 354 11.00 -4.75 15.15
C ASN A 354 9.67 -5.47 15.45
N LYS A 355 8.61 -4.72 15.79
CA LYS A 355 7.26 -5.27 15.96
C LYS A 355 6.58 -5.61 14.62
N VAL A 356 7.06 -5.04 13.51
CA VAL A 356 6.59 -5.37 12.15
C VAL A 356 7.31 -6.66 11.72
N GLU A 357 6.65 -7.77 11.92
CA GLU A 357 7.26 -9.10 11.68
C GLU A 357 7.65 -9.30 10.22
N ALA A 358 6.81 -8.85 9.29
CA ALA A 358 7.03 -9.02 7.86
C ALA A 358 8.32 -8.33 7.33
N ASP A 359 8.82 -7.32 8.07
CA ASP A 359 9.95 -6.50 7.62
C ASP A 359 11.23 -6.73 8.46
N ARG A 360 11.18 -7.67 9.43
CA ARG A 360 12.38 -8.00 10.23
C ARG A 360 13.51 -8.49 9.34
N GLY A 361 14.72 -7.98 9.59
CA GLY A 361 15.91 -8.35 8.83
C GLY A 361 15.93 -7.85 7.38
N ARG A 362 15.03 -6.91 7.04
CA ARG A 362 14.91 -6.30 5.71
C ARG A 362 15.15 -4.80 5.77
N ILE A 363 15.43 -4.22 4.61
CA ILE A 363 15.50 -2.76 4.40
C ILE A 363 14.60 -2.37 3.23
N ALA A 364 14.03 -1.18 3.30
CA ALA A 364 13.50 -0.47 2.15
C ALA A 364 14.49 0.62 1.71
N VAL A 365 14.37 1.09 0.48
CA VAL A 365 15.20 2.15 -0.09
C VAL A 365 14.30 3.31 -0.52
N GLU A 366 14.71 4.53 -0.15
CA GLU A 366 14.02 5.73 -0.61
C GLU A 366 15.00 6.82 -1.05
N ARG A 367 14.54 7.74 -1.87
CA ARG A 367 15.25 8.95 -2.28
C ARG A 367 14.29 10.13 -2.35
N GLY A 368 14.51 11.11 -1.49
CA GLY A 368 13.50 12.15 -1.26
C GLY A 368 12.18 11.53 -0.77
N PRO A 369 11.03 11.92 -1.34
CA PRO A 369 9.73 11.36 -0.94
C PRO A 369 9.41 10.01 -1.62
N ILE A 370 10.28 9.53 -2.55
CA ILE A 370 10.01 8.35 -3.37
C ILE A 370 10.59 7.09 -2.73
N VAL A 371 9.76 6.08 -2.54
CA VAL A 371 10.14 4.71 -2.18
C VAL A 371 10.47 3.94 -3.46
N TYR A 372 11.50 3.11 -3.42
CA TYR A 372 11.97 2.30 -4.53
C TYR A 372 11.67 0.82 -4.33
N CYS A 373 11.56 0.08 -5.43
CA CYS A 373 11.40 -1.37 -5.44
C CYS A 373 12.30 -2.03 -6.49
N ALA A 374 12.66 -3.28 -6.26
CA ALA A 374 13.23 -4.15 -7.29
C ALA A 374 12.10 -4.71 -8.15
N GLU A 375 12.21 -4.64 -9.47
CA GLU A 375 11.24 -5.20 -10.40
C GLU A 375 11.95 -6.08 -11.45
N TRP A 376 11.31 -7.17 -11.83
CA TRP A 376 11.85 -8.20 -12.73
C TRP A 376 12.37 -7.67 -14.10
N PRO A 377 11.77 -6.66 -14.76
CA PRO A 377 12.24 -6.24 -16.09
C PRO A 377 13.59 -5.49 -16.07
N ASP A 378 14.01 -5.03 -14.91
CA ASP A 378 15.27 -4.29 -14.73
C ASP A 378 16.41 -5.19 -14.25
N ASN A 379 16.11 -6.47 -13.94
CA ASN A 379 17.01 -7.42 -13.31
C ASN A 379 16.85 -8.78 -14.00
N ASP A 380 17.95 -9.40 -14.44
CA ASP A 380 17.99 -10.67 -15.15
C ASP A 380 18.02 -11.90 -14.19
N PHE A 381 17.56 -11.69 -12.95
CA PHE A 381 17.50 -12.71 -11.89
C PHE A 381 16.19 -12.56 -11.09
N ASP A 382 15.89 -13.55 -10.26
CA ASP A 382 14.75 -13.48 -9.34
C ASP A 382 14.99 -12.42 -8.26
N VAL A 383 14.26 -11.31 -8.34
CA VAL A 383 14.37 -10.18 -7.39
C VAL A 383 13.96 -10.55 -5.96
N LEU A 384 13.20 -11.63 -5.76
CA LEU A 384 12.83 -12.10 -4.42
C LEU A 384 13.96 -12.86 -3.72
N SER A 385 14.98 -13.33 -4.49
CA SER A 385 16.19 -13.98 -3.95
C SER A 385 17.31 -13.00 -3.59
N VAL A 386 17.08 -11.70 -3.80
CA VAL A 386 18.07 -10.65 -3.51
C VAL A 386 18.41 -10.61 -2.03
N PHE A 387 19.70 -10.45 -1.75
CA PHE A 387 20.26 -10.24 -0.42
C PHE A 387 21.16 -9.00 -0.43
N MET A 388 20.80 -8.03 0.38
CA MET A 388 21.44 -6.73 0.37
C MET A 388 22.71 -6.68 1.23
N ASN A 389 23.72 -5.98 0.76
CA ASN A 389 24.88 -5.63 1.57
C ASN A 389 24.46 -4.82 2.81
N ARG A 390 25.25 -4.92 3.89
CA ARG A 390 24.95 -4.20 5.15
C ARG A 390 24.96 -2.68 4.99
N THR A 391 25.84 -2.17 4.12
CA THR A 391 26.02 -0.75 3.82
C THR A 391 25.98 -0.52 2.31
N PRO A 392 24.81 -0.65 1.66
CA PRO A 392 24.72 -0.50 0.22
C PRO A 392 25.06 0.91 -0.22
N GLN A 393 25.81 1.04 -1.30
CA GLN A 393 26.08 2.29 -1.98
C GLN A 393 25.25 2.35 -3.25
N PHE A 394 24.60 3.49 -3.48
CA PHE A 394 23.71 3.65 -4.60
C PHE A 394 24.25 4.65 -5.62
N GLU A 395 24.20 4.26 -6.88
CA GLU A 395 24.35 5.16 -8.01
C GLU A 395 22.96 5.61 -8.47
N VAL A 396 22.76 6.91 -8.66
CA VAL A 396 21.53 7.48 -9.23
C VAL A 396 21.71 7.61 -10.74
N VAL A 397 20.86 6.92 -11.51
CA VAL A 397 20.93 6.90 -12.98
C VAL A 397 19.65 7.50 -13.54
N GLU A 398 19.75 8.65 -14.20
CA GLU A 398 18.62 9.29 -14.87
C GLU A 398 18.22 8.49 -16.12
N LYS A 399 16.93 8.23 -16.28
CA LYS A 399 16.32 7.49 -17.39
C LYS A 399 15.16 8.28 -17.99
N PRO A 400 15.43 9.32 -18.78
CA PRO A 400 14.38 10.21 -19.31
C PRO A 400 13.40 9.50 -20.25
N ASP A 401 13.85 8.42 -20.93
CA ASP A 401 13.03 7.67 -21.88
C ASP A 401 12.34 6.44 -21.29
N LEU A 402 12.62 6.11 -20.02
CA LEU A 402 12.02 4.96 -19.33
C LEU A 402 10.85 5.42 -18.45
N LEU A 403 9.67 4.79 -18.62
CA LEU A 403 8.50 5.01 -17.77
C LEU A 403 8.16 6.50 -17.59
N TYR A 404 8.20 7.25 -18.68
CA TYR A 404 7.97 8.71 -18.77
C TYR A 404 9.00 9.57 -18.02
N GLY A 405 10.17 9.04 -17.78
CA GLY A 405 11.27 9.72 -17.10
C GLY A 405 11.32 9.38 -15.61
N ILE A 406 12.29 8.54 -15.24
CA ILE A 406 12.54 8.15 -13.84
C ILE A 406 14.03 8.24 -13.52
N ASN A 407 14.35 8.28 -12.25
CA ASN A 407 15.68 7.98 -11.75
C ASN A 407 15.71 6.54 -11.23
N GLN A 408 16.58 5.69 -11.78
CA GLN A 408 16.90 4.38 -11.26
C GLN A 408 17.96 4.50 -10.16
N LEU A 409 17.96 3.56 -9.21
CA LEU A 409 19.07 3.38 -8.26
C LEU A 409 19.75 2.05 -8.56
N LYS A 410 21.08 2.07 -8.67
CA LYS A 410 21.89 0.85 -8.87
C LYS A 410 22.80 0.62 -7.67
N THR A 411 22.93 -0.65 -7.27
CA THR A 411 23.79 -1.04 -6.14
C THR A 411 24.30 -2.47 -6.33
N ASP A 412 25.40 -2.79 -5.67
CA ASP A 412 25.88 -4.16 -5.54
C ASP A 412 25.01 -4.92 -4.54
N ALA A 413 24.62 -6.13 -4.89
CA ALA A 413 23.87 -7.06 -4.05
C ALA A 413 24.26 -8.49 -4.36
N GLN A 414 23.67 -9.44 -3.68
CA GLN A 414 23.79 -10.87 -3.97
C GLN A 414 22.41 -11.45 -4.25
N ILE A 415 22.36 -12.52 -5.03
CA ILE A 415 21.22 -13.43 -5.06
C ILE A 415 21.59 -14.71 -4.33
N LEU A 416 20.67 -15.20 -3.53
CA LEU A 416 20.84 -16.45 -2.80
C LEU A 416 20.09 -17.58 -3.48
N GLY A 417 20.69 -18.76 -3.49
CA GLY A 417 20.08 -19.97 -4.03
C GLY A 417 20.64 -21.22 -3.34
N TYR A 418 20.01 -22.36 -3.57
CA TYR A 418 20.55 -23.65 -3.20
C TYR A 418 21.08 -24.39 -4.43
N ASP A 419 22.23 -25.01 -4.31
CA ASP A 419 22.75 -25.91 -5.35
C ASP A 419 22.05 -27.29 -5.29
N ASP A 420 22.32 -28.16 -6.25
CA ASP A 420 21.74 -29.52 -6.34
C ASP A 420 22.06 -30.41 -5.13
N ARG A 421 22.99 -30.00 -4.27
CA ARG A 421 23.34 -30.68 -3.02
C ARG A 421 22.67 -30.02 -1.79
N GLY A 422 21.77 -29.06 -2.00
CA GLY A 422 21.09 -28.32 -0.94
C GLY A 422 22.01 -27.37 -0.17
N ARG A 423 23.16 -26.95 -0.72
CA ARG A 423 24.04 -25.97 -0.07
C ARG A 423 23.70 -24.59 -0.53
N LEU A 424 23.59 -23.65 0.44
CA LEU A 424 23.35 -22.24 0.17
C LEU A 424 24.52 -21.66 -0.68
N THR A 425 24.17 -21.02 -1.77
CA THR A 425 25.08 -20.29 -2.66
C THR A 425 24.72 -18.81 -2.69
N ALA A 426 25.71 -17.97 -2.95
CA ALA A 426 25.52 -16.54 -3.15
C ALA A 426 26.25 -16.12 -4.43
N THR A 427 25.58 -15.35 -5.29
CA THR A 427 26.14 -14.84 -6.54
C THR A 427 26.03 -13.32 -6.54
N ASP A 428 27.14 -12.63 -6.77
CA ASP A 428 27.16 -11.17 -6.84
C ASP A 428 26.43 -10.67 -8.09
N VAL A 429 25.58 -9.64 -7.90
CA VAL A 429 24.78 -9.04 -8.96
C VAL A 429 24.75 -7.50 -8.84
N LYS A 430 24.41 -6.85 -9.93
CA LYS A 430 24.06 -5.42 -9.95
C LYS A 430 22.55 -5.29 -9.86
N LEU A 431 22.04 -4.89 -8.71
CA LEU A 431 20.62 -4.67 -8.48
C LEU A 431 20.22 -3.28 -9.00
N THR A 432 19.15 -3.24 -9.79
CA THR A 432 18.51 -2.02 -10.25
C THR A 432 17.16 -1.86 -9.57
N LEU A 433 16.91 -0.68 -8.98
CA LEU A 433 15.67 -0.31 -8.34
C LEU A 433 14.99 0.82 -9.13
N ILE A 434 13.66 0.79 -9.18
CA ILE A 434 12.82 1.82 -9.79
C ILE A 434 11.87 2.42 -8.74
N PRO A 435 11.29 3.61 -8.99
CA PRO A 435 10.23 4.16 -8.14
C PRO A 435 9.05 3.20 -8.01
N TYR A 436 8.59 2.96 -6.78
CA TYR A 436 7.48 2.05 -6.49
C TYR A 436 6.22 2.35 -7.29
N TYR A 437 5.85 3.62 -7.48
CA TYR A 437 4.65 3.97 -8.25
C TYR A 437 4.71 3.52 -9.72
N ALA A 438 5.92 3.27 -10.24
CA ALA A 438 6.16 2.95 -11.65
C ALA A 438 6.21 1.43 -11.94
N TRP A 439 6.07 0.55 -10.95
CA TRP A 439 6.08 -0.88 -11.16
C TRP A 439 4.85 -1.40 -11.91
N ALA A 440 4.95 -2.62 -12.49
CA ALA A 440 3.88 -3.32 -13.25
C ALA A 440 3.36 -2.57 -14.49
N HIS A 441 4.21 -1.77 -15.14
CA HIS A 441 3.91 -1.17 -16.44
C HIS A 441 4.45 -1.99 -17.62
N ARG A 442 5.33 -2.97 -17.35
CA ARG A 442 6.03 -3.76 -18.36
C ARG A 442 5.69 -5.25 -18.28
N GLY A 443 4.50 -5.57 -17.80
CA GLY A 443 3.99 -6.92 -17.63
C GLY A 443 3.95 -7.39 -16.17
N ALA A 444 3.43 -8.61 -15.97
CA ALA A 444 3.39 -9.26 -14.67
C ALA A 444 4.72 -9.91 -14.34
N GLY A 445 5.16 -9.80 -13.10
CA GLY A 445 6.38 -10.43 -12.62
C GLY A 445 6.70 -10.09 -11.17
N ALA A 446 7.87 -10.55 -10.74
CA ALA A 446 8.30 -10.36 -9.37
C ALA A 446 8.64 -8.90 -9.06
N MET A 447 8.29 -8.47 -7.86
CA MET A 447 8.61 -7.15 -7.33
C MET A 447 8.79 -7.21 -5.81
N ALA A 448 9.74 -6.45 -5.26
CA ALA A 448 9.92 -6.29 -3.83
C ALA A 448 10.30 -4.86 -3.43
N VAL A 449 9.64 -4.32 -2.40
CA VAL A 449 9.99 -3.07 -1.73
C VAL A 449 10.98 -3.34 -0.59
N TRP A 450 10.70 -4.38 0.21
CA TRP A 450 11.53 -4.76 1.35
C TRP A 450 12.54 -5.84 0.96
N LEU A 451 13.82 -5.51 1.05
CA LEU A 451 14.93 -6.33 0.59
C LEU A 451 15.69 -6.92 1.79
N PRO A 452 15.91 -8.24 1.85
CA PRO A 452 16.60 -8.90 2.95
C PRO A 452 18.04 -8.42 3.17
N GLN A 453 18.42 -8.21 4.44
CA GLN A 453 19.78 -8.02 4.92
C GLN A 453 20.22 -9.10 5.93
N GLU A 454 19.29 -9.94 6.36
CA GLU A 454 19.53 -11.06 7.26
C GLU A 454 19.07 -12.36 6.60
N LEU A 455 19.84 -13.43 6.77
CA LEU A 455 19.52 -14.73 6.15
C LEU A 455 18.14 -15.26 6.57
N SER A 456 17.74 -15.01 7.79
CA SER A 456 16.40 -15.38 8.31
C SER A 456 15.24 -14.73 7.55
N ALA A 457 15.48 -13.62 6.88
CA ALA A 457 14.49 -12.90 6.08
C ALA A 457 14.62 -13.17 4.57
N SER A 458 15.67 -13.89 4.15
CA SER A 458 15.94 -14.16 2.74
C SER A 458 15.06 -15.31 2.20
N ARG A 459 14.91 -15.32 0.88
CA ARG A 459 14.23 -16.39 0.12
C ARG A 459 15.18 -16.93 -0.94
N PRO A 460 16.12 -17.82 -0.58
CA PRO A 460 17.02 -18.41 -1.56
C PRO A 460 16.23 -19.18 -2.61
N THR A 461 16.62 -19.03 -3.88
CA THR A 461 15.99 -19.78 -4.98
C THR A 461 16.24 -21.26 -4.78
N MET A 462 15.16 -22.04 -4.72
CA MET A 462 15.24 -23.50 -4.69
C MET A 462 15.57 -24.03 -6.09
N PRO A 463 16.27 -25.16 -6.21
CA PRO A 463 16.40 -25.85 -7.50
C PRO A 463 15.02 -26.10 -8.12
N ALA A 464 14.96 -26.06 -9.45
CA ALA A 464 13.71 -26.37 -10.14
C ALA A 464 13.24 -27.79 -9.77
N THR A 465 11.94 -27.93 -9.55
CA THR A 465 11.30 -29.23 -9.27
C THR A 465 10.42 -29.63 -10.44
N LEU A 466 10.09 -30.91 -10.54
CA LEU A 466 9.15 -31.39 -11.56
C LEU A 466 7.85 -30.62 -11.53
N ALA A 467 7.33 -30.30 -10.34
CA ALA A 467 6.11 -29.50 -10.16
C ALA A 467 6.31 -28.06 -10.67
N SER A 468 7.42 -27.39 -10.30
CA SER A 468 7.64 -25.98 -10.66
C SER A 468 7.84 -25.76 -12.17
N GLU A 469 8.32 -26.77 -12.90
CA GLU A 469 8.48 -26.74 -14.36
C GLU A 469 7.23 -27.19 -15.12
N SER A 470 6.19 -27.64 -14.41
CA SER A 470 4.99 -28.20 -15.01
C SER A 470 3.99 -27.12 -15.38
N LYS A 471 3.25 -27.40 -16.47
CA LYS A 471 2.09 -26.60 -16.84
C LYS A 471 0.92 -26.97 -15.93
N VAL A 472 0.37 -25.96 -15.27
CA VAL A 472 -0.77 -26.12 -14.36
C VAL A 472 -2.08 -25.93 -15.11
N ASP A 473 -3.08 -26.78 -14.83
CA ASP A 473 -4.49 -26.58 -15.21
C ASP A 473 -5.39 -26.97 -14.05
N ALA A 474 -6.60 -26.38 -13.99
CA ALA A 474 -7.54 -26.59 -12.89
C ALA A 474 -9.01 -26.43 -13.34
N SER A 475 -9.91 -27.05 -12.59
CA SER A 475 -11.36 -26.96 -12.81
C SER A 475 -11.92 -25.55 -12.58
N HIS A 476 -11.25 -24.74 -11.77
CA HIS A 476 -11.60 -23.35 -11.49
C HIS A 476 -10.41 -22.43 -11.80
N LYS A 477 -10.51 -21.62 -12.85
CA LYS A 477 -9.41 -20.75 -13.29
C LYS A 477 -9.48 -19.42 -12.59
N VAL A 478 -8.60 -19.22 -11.60
CA VAL A 478 -8.39 -17.95 -10.92
C VAL A 478 -6.97 -17.44 -11.19
N LYS A 479 -6.75 -16.15 -11.00
CA LYS A 479 -5.45 -15.51 -11.29
C LYS A 479 -4.29 -16.08 -10.46
N SER A 480 -4.58 -16.61 -9.28
CA SER A 480 -3.59 -17.18 -8.37
C SER A 480 -3.22 -18.64 -8.65
N ILE A 481 -3.53 -19.17 -9.84
CA ILE A 481 -3.22 -20.57 -10.18
C ILE A 481 -1.72 -20.89 -10.09
N SER A 482 -0.85 -19.91 -10.29
CA SER A 482 0.60 -20.06 -10.17
C SER A 482 1.09 -20.30 -8.73
N ALA A 483 0.25 -20.05 -7.73
CA ALA A 483 0.57 -20.34 -6.33
C ALA A 483 0.76 -21.85 -6.06
N ILE A 484 0.18 -22.70 -6.91
CA ILE A 484 0.17 -24.16 -6.70
C ILE A 484 1.57 -24.79 -6.80
N ASN A 485 2.48 -24.18 -7.57
CA ASN A 485 3.83 -24.70 -7.85
C ASN A 485 4.93 -23.63 -7.80
N ASP A 486 4.71 -22.60 -6.99
CA ASP A 486 5.66 -21.49 -6.82
C ASP A 486 6.81 -21.79 -5.85
N ARG A 487 6.78 -22.95 -5.20
CA ARG A 487 7.75 -23.44 -4.21
C ARG A 487 7.77 -22.64 -2.90
N LEU A 488 6.72 -21.89 -2.63
CA LEU A 488 6.57 -21.13 -1.39
C LEU A 488 5.78 -21.98 -0.37
N VAL A 489 6.51 -22.51 0.60
CA VAL A 489 5.90 -23.30 1.68
C VAL A 489 5.34 -22.36 2.75
N PRO A 490 4.04 -22.48 3.10
CA PRO A 490 3.43 -21.64 4.12
C PRO A 490 3.93 -21.98 5.53
N LYS A 491 3.85 -21.02 6.45
CA LYS A 491 4.15 -21.21 7.88
C LYS A 491 3.03 -21.90 8.64
N ASP A 492 1.79 -21.65 8.23
CA ASP A 492 0.57 -22.20 8.79
C ASP A 492 -0.55 -22.25 7.72
N GLU A 493 -1.73 -22.72 8.08
CA GLU A 493 -2.87 -22.88 7.17
C GLU A 493 -3.48 -21.56 6.68
N ASN A 494 -3.12 -20.42 7.26
CA ASN A 494 -3.62 -19.09 6.90
C ASN A 494 -2.49 -18.09 6.70
N ASP A 495 -1.32 -18.56 6.28
CA ASP A 495 -0.16 -17.71 6.02
C ASP A 495 -0.45 -16.72 4.89
N ARG A 496 -0.61 -15.44 5.26
CA ARG A 496 -0.87 -14.34 4.30
C ARG A 496 0.40 -13.75 3.68
N SER A 497 1.56 -14.29 4.00
CA SER A 497 2.83 -13.86 3.42
C SER A 497 3.18 -14.58 2.12
N VAL A 498 2.42 -15.61 1.74
CA VAL A 498 2.58 -16.37 0.50
C VAL A 498 1.24 -16.43 -0.27
N PRO A 499 1.27 -16.54 -1.60
CA PRO A 499 0.06 -16.71 -2.40
C PRO A 499 -0.61 -18.05 -2.11
N TYR A 500 -1.89 -18.12 -2.42
CA TYR A 500 -2.67 -19.36 -2.35
C TYR A 500 -3.67 -19.44 -3.52
N TYR A 501 -4.01 -20.66 -3.89
CA TYR A 501 -5.06 -21.00 -4.84
C TYR A 501 -6.33 -21.42 -4.09
N HIS A 502 -7.54 -21.16 -4.65
CA HIS A 502 -8.81 -21.57 -4.07
C HIS A 502 -9.86 -21.88 -5.13
N TRP A 503 -10.86 -22.69 -4.75
CA TRP A 503 -12.02 -23.00 -5.58
C TRP A 503 -13.25 -22.14 -5.27
N TRP A 504 -13.17 -21.16 -4.38
CA TRP A 504 -14.31 -20.29 -4.06
C TRP A 504 -14.93 -19.70 -5.34
N PRO A 505 -16.30 -19.76 -5.51
CA PRO A 505 -17.33 -20.19 -4.54
C PRO A 505 -17.85 -21.64 -4.73
N LYS A 506 -17.02 -22.58 -5.14
CA LYS A 506 -17.39 -23.98 -5.36
C LYS A 506 -17.53 -24.72 -4.04
N GLN A 507 -18.76 -25.08 -3.65
CA GLN A 507 -19.09 -25.76 -2.39
C GLN A 507 -19.74 -27.10 -2.67
N GLY A 508 -19.41 -28.15 -1.88
CA GLY A 508 -19.98 -29.49 -2.01
C GLY A 508 -19.74 -30.16 -3.36
N THR A 509 -18.81 -29.68 -4.17
CA THR A 509 -18.46 -30.21 -5.49
C THR A 509 -17.17 -31.02 -5.46
N THR A 510 -16.93 -31.79 -6.50
CA THR A 510 -15.62 -32.42 -6.74
C THR A 510 -14.87 -31.59 -7.78
N GLU A 511 -13.72 -31.09 -7.39
CA GLU A 511 -12.87 -30.23 -8.20
C GLU A 511 -11.52 -30.89 -8.46
N TRP A 512 -10.71 -30.30 -9.36
CA TRP A 512 -9.41 -30.87 -9.69
C TRP A 512 -8.37 -29.81 -10.07
N ILE A 513 -7.10 -30.19 -9.90
CA ILE A 513 -5.92 -29.55 -10.50
C ILE A 513 -5.02 -30.59 -11.12
N SER A 514 -4.24 -30.21 -12.13
CA SER A 514 -3.32 -31.11 -12.80
C SER A 514 -2.02 -30.45 -13.20
N TYR A 515 -0.95 -31.25 -13.24
CA TYR A 515 0.32 -30.92 -13.85
C TYR A 515 0.51 -31.69 -15.15
N GLU A 516 0.95 -31.00 -16.20
CA GLU A 516 1.51 -31.59 -17.40
C GLU A 516 3.03 -31.36 -17.36
N PHE A 517 3.79 -32.42 -17.25
CA PHE A 517 5.25 -32.39 -17.12
C PHE A 517 5.92 -31.99 -18.42
N PRO A 518 7.09 -31.32 -18.38
CA PRO A 518 7.88 -31.00 -19.59
C PRO A 518 8.29 -32.25 -20.37
N SER A 519 8.54 -33.38 -19.68
CA SER A 519 8.86 -34.68 -20.20
C SER A 519 8.26 -35.79 -19.34
N GLU A 520 8.23 -37.02 -19.88
CA GLU A 520 7.77 -38.16 -19.10
C GLU A 520 8.67 -38.40 -17.88
N ALA A 521 8.07 -38.51 -16.70
CA ALA A 521 8.76 -38.70 -15.43
C ALA A 521 8.16 -39.86 -14.63
N THR A 522 8.95 -40.43 -13.73
CA THR A 522 8.47 -41.41 -12.75
C THR A 522 8.22 -40.68 -11.44
N VAL A 523 7.01 -40.78 -10.91
CA VAL A 523 6.60 -40.14 -9.66
C VAL A 523 6.05 -41.19 -8.70
N SER A 524 6.32 -41.02 -7.40
CA SER A 524 5.93 -41.95 -6.34
C SER A 524 5.41 -41.26 -5.07
N SER A 525 5.35 -39.94 -5.06
CA SER A 525 4.76 -39.20 -3.93
C SER A 525 4.15 -37.87 -4.37
N ALA A 526 3.21 -37.38 -3.56
CA ALA A 526 2.60 -36.06 -3.66
C ALA A 526 2.48 -35.43 -2.27
N THR A 527 2.84 -34.15 -2.14
CA THR A 527 2.71 -33.38 -0.89
C THR A 527 1.86 -32.14 -1.15
N VAL A 528 0.82 -31.92 -0.35
CA VAL A 528 -0.09 -30.77 -0.49
C VAL A 528 -0.15 -29.96 0.81
N TYR A 529 -0.07 -28.63 0.69
CA TYR A 529 -0.24 -27.69 1.79
C TYR A 529 -1.60 -27.01 1.65
N TRP A 530 -2.54 -27.32 2.57
CA TRP A 530 -3.91 -26.83 2.51
C TRP A 530 -4.06 -25.41 3.06
N TYR A 531 -4.88 -24.59 2.39
CA TYR A 531 -5.27 -23.26 2.85
C TYR A 531 -6.62 -23.30 3.56
N ASP A 532 -6.68 -22.69 4.76
CA ASP A 532 -7.90 -22.58 5.58
C ASP A 532 -7.94 -21.19 6.23
N ASP A 533 -8.91 -20.39 5.90
CA ASP A 533 -9.07 -19.02 6.40
C ASP A 533 -10.12 -18.89 7.51
N ALA A 534 -10.38 -19.97 8.25
CA ALA A 534 -11.24 -19.93 9.43
C ALA A 534 -10.77 -18.86 10.44
N PRO A 535 -11.70 -18.22 11.19
CA PRO A 535 -13.16 -18.40 11.13
C PRO A 535 -13.87 -17.52 10.10
N TRP A 536 -13.19 -16.56 9.45
CA TRP A 536 -13.80 -15.44 8.76
C TRP A 536 -14.00 -15.64 7.27
N GLY A 537 -13.15 -16.40 6.60
CA GLY A 537 -13.24 -16.66 5.16
C GLY A 537 -14.06 -17.89 4.80
N GLY A 538 -14.18 -18.15 3.49
CA GLY A 538 -14.98 -19.25 2.94
C GLY A 538 -14.19 -20.50 2.55
N CYS A 539 -12.88 -20.55 2.82
CA CYS A 539 -12.03 -21.69 2.50
C CYS A 539 -11.77 -22.56 3.75
N ARG A 540 -11.84 -23.86 3.57
CA ARG A 540 -11.55 -24.89 4.60
C ARG A 540 -10.73 -26.00 3.99
N ILE A 541 -10.06 -26.79 4.82
CA ILE A 541 -9.43 -28.04 4.37
C ILE A 541 -10.46 -28.90 3.63
N PRO A 542 -10.08 -29.70 2.61
CA PRO A 542 -11.01 -30.53 1.86
C PRO A 542 -11.59 -31.66 2.70
N GLN A 543 -12.73 -32.20 2.26
CA GLN A 543 -13.30 -33.41 2.85
C GLN A 543 -12.42 -34.63 2.56
N SER A 544 -11.91 -34.72 1.32
CA SER A 544 -10.95 -35.75 0.89
C SER A 544 -10.27 -35.33 -0.42
N TRP A 545 -9.18 -35.99 -0.74
CA TRP A 545 -8.48 -35.83 -2.02
C TRP A 545 -7.86 -37.15 -2.48
N LYS A 546 -7.49 -37.23 -3.77
CA LYS A 546 -6.84 -38.40 -4.39
C LYS A 546 -5.90 -37.96 -5.50
N VAL A 547 -4.86 -38.77 -5.74
CA VAL A 547 -3.90 -38.61 -6.83
C VAL A 547 -4.26 -39.52 -7.97
N TYR A 548 -4.20 -38.98 -9.19
CA TYR A 548 -4.35 -39.70 -10.44
C TYR A 548 -3.14 -39.43 -11.33
N TYR A 549 -2.83 -40.36 -12.20
CA TYR A 549 -1.84 -40.20 -13.28
C TYR A 549 -2.48 -40.44 -14.64
N LYS A 550 -1.88 -39.93 -15.71
CA LYS A 550 -2.34 -40.14 -17.07
C LYS A 550 -1.63 -41.34 -17.67
N ASP A 551 -2.35 -42.38 -18.05
CA ASP A 551 -1.78 -43.60 -18.65
C ASP A 551 -1.34 -43.38 -20.10
N ALA A 552 -0.74 -44.39 -20.71
CA ALA A 552 -0.24 -44.36 -22.10
C ALA A 552 -1.39 -44.13 -23.15
N GLN A 553 -2.63 -44.40 -22.79
CA GLN A 553 -3.82 -44.15 -23.59
C GLN A 553 -4.43 -42.75 -23.37
N GLY A 554 -3.80 -41.96 -22.49
CA GLY A 554 -4.27 -40.61 -22.15
C GLY A 554 -5.45 -40.59 -21.17
N GLN A 555 -5.76 -41.69 -20.48
CA GLN A 555 -6.83 -41.78 -19.50
C GLN A 555 -6.30 -41.55 -18.08
N TRP A 556 -7.11 -40.90 -17.24
CA TRP A 556 -6.81 -40.72 -15.84
C TRP A 556 -7.05 -41.99 -15.04
N GLN A 557 -6.00 -42.52 -14.40
CA GLN A 557 -6.04 -43.68 -13.53
C GLN A 557 -5.66 -43.29 -12.11
N PRO A 558 -6.34 -43.80 -11.07
CA PRO A 558 -5.91 -43.59 -9.71
C PRO A 558 -4.56 -44.29 -9.46
N VAL A 559 -3.68 -43.69 -8.65
CA VAL A 559 -2.43 -44.34 -8.23
C VAL A 559 -2.76 -45.55 -7.32
N SER A 560 -1.90 -46.57 -7.38
CA SER A 560 -2.00 -47.79 -6.56
C SER A 560 -1.04 -47.71 -5.38
N GLY A 561 -1.26 -48.53 -4.35
CA GLY A 561 -0.39 -48.59 -3.16
C GLY A 561 -0.32 -47.30 -2.34
N ALA A 562 -1.32 -46.41 -2.50
CA ALA A 562 -1.30 -45.11 -1.84
C ALA A 562 -1.49 -45.21 -0.32
N ASP A 563 -0.68 -44.46 0.40
CA ASP A 563 -0.87 -44.21 1.84
C ASP A 563 -2.21 -43.51 2.13
N LYS A 564 -2.52 -43.33 3.42
CA LYS A 564 -3.68 -42.54 3.85
C LYS A 564 -3.53 -41.09 3.42
N TYR A 565 -4.51 -40.58 2.74
CA TYR A 565 -4.60 -39.17 2.35
C TYR A 565 -4.89 -38.29 3.57
N GLY A 566 -3.91 -37.48 4.00
CA GLY A 566 -4.03 -36.56 5.13
C GLY A 566 -4.75 -35.25 4.73
N VAL A 567 -5.39 -34.62 5.71
CA VAL A 567 -5.99 -33.29 5.61
C VAL A 567 -5.64 -32.42 6.82
N GLU A 568 -4.38 -32.53 7.27
CA GLU A 568 -3.89 -31.82 8.45
C GLU A 568 -3.59 -30.35 8.10
N LYS A 569 -3.88 -29.44 9.05
CA LYS A 569 -3.65 -28.00 8.91
C LYS A 569 -2.21 -27.64 9.24
N GLY A 570 -1.69 -26.60 8.59
CA GLY A 570 -0.38 -26.00 8.90
C GLY A 570 0.83 -26.89 8.59
N THR A 571 0.65 -27.96 7.84
CA THR A 571 1.71 -28.91 7.49
C THR A 571 1.53 -29.51 6.10
N GLY A 572 2.60 -30.03 5.52
CA GLY A 572 2.55 -30.78 4.27
C GLY A 572 1.91 -32.17 4.47
N ASN A 573 0.86 -32.45 3.69
CA ASN A 573 0.16 -33.74 3.67
C ASN A 573 0.74 -34.59 2.58
N THR A 574 1.67 -35.48 2.92
CA THR A 574 2.38 -36.35 1.95
C THR A 574 1.66 -37.69 1.81
N VAL A 575 1.50 -38.14 0.58
CA VAL A 575 1.04 -39.47 0.19
C VAL A 575 2.11 -40.12 -0.67
N ASN A 576 2.60 -41.30 -0.24
CA ASN A 576 3.44 -42.16 -1.09
C ASN A 576 2.54 -43.17 -1.80
N PHE A 577 2.95 -43.58 -3.01
CA PHE A 577 2.23 -44.53 -3.85
C PHE A 577 3.20 -45.34 -4.72
N ASP A 578 2.74 -46.43 -5.32
CA ASP A 578 3.53 -47.20 -6.24
C ASP A 578 4.08 -46.32 -7.37
N PRO A 579 5.39 -46.41 -7.72
CA PRO A 579 5.96 -45.57 -8.76
C PRO A 579 5.22 -45.69 -10.10
N VAL A 580 4.83 -44.58 -10.67
CA VAL A 580 4.15 -44.51 -11.99
C VAL A 580 4.94 -43.64 -12.95
N LYS A 581 5.12 -44.13 -14.18
CA LYS A 581 5.75 -43.38 -15.25
C LYS A 581 4.70 -42.69 -16.10
N THR A 582 4.69 -41.34 -16.12
CA THR A 582 3.62 -40.55 -16.71
C THR A 582 4.10 -39.19 -17.22
N LYS A 583 3.31 -38.55 -18.06
CA LYS A 583 3.47 -37.14 -18.47
C LYS A 583 2.56 -36.17 -17.71
N ALA A 584 1.64 -36.67 -16.91
CA ALA A 584 0.73 -35.77 -16.18
C ALA A 584 0.16 -36.45 -14.94
N VAL A 585 -0.03 -35.64 -13.89
CA VAL A 585 -0.71 -36.04 -12.66
C VAL A 585 -1.87 -35.09 -12.36
N LYS A 586 -2.85 -35.57 -11.60
CA LYS A 586 -4.04 -34.81 -11.22
C LYS A 586 -4.35 -35.07 -9.75
N LEU A 587 -4.67 -34.02 -9.02
CA LEU A 587 -5.41 -34.09 -7.75
C LEU A 587 -6.89 -33.95 -8.02
N GLU A 588 -7.68 -34.81 -7.41
CA GLU A 588 -9.13 -34.69 -7.34
C GLU A 588 -9.52 -34.42 -5.89
N ILE A 589 -10.28 -33.37 -5.66
CA ILE A 589 -10.54 -32.80 -4.33
C ILE A 589 -12.04 -32.73 -4.11
N VAL A 590 -12.53 -33.32 -3.04
CA VAL A 590 -13.94 -33.25 -2.60
C VAL A 590 -14.06 -32.05 -1.67
N GLN A 591 -14.85 -31.06 -2.07
CA GLN A 591 -15.10 -29.85 -1.31
C GLN A 591 -16.00 -30.11 -0.10
N PRO A 592 -15.84 -29.40 1.03
CA PRO A 592 -16.82 -29.41 2.12
C PRO A 592 -18.20 -28.94 1.63
N ALA A 593 -19.27 -29.40 2.29
CA ALA A 593 -20.65 -29.10 1.88
C ALA A 593 -20.95 -27.59 1.81
N ASP A 594 -20.47 -26.83 2.81
CA ASP A 594 -20.79 -25.41 2.98
C ASP A 594 -19.59 -24.46 2.72
N ASN A 595 -18.44 -25.00 2.31
CA ASN A 595 -17.22 -24.23 2.09
C ASN A 595 -16.51 -24.70 0.82
N SER A 596 -15.61 -23.84 0.32
CA SER A 596 -14.63 -24.24 -0.68
C SER A 596 -13.33 -24.67 -0.03
N SER A 597 -12.43 -25.31 -0.77
CA SER A 597 -11.07 -25.56 -0.31
C SER A 597 -10.10 -24.62 -1.04
N GLY A 598 -8.90 -24.52 -0.47
CA GLY A 598 -7.75 -23.88 -1.09
C GLY A 598 -6.48 -24.62 -0.76
N LEU A 599 -5.42 -24.31 -1.49
CA LEU A 599 -4.08 -24.84 -1.23
C LEU A 599 -3.01 -23.79 -1.54
N PHE A 600 -1.87 -23.92 -0.88
CA PHE A 600 -0.70 -23.08 -1.11
C PHE A 600 0.21 -23.72 -2.15
N GLU A 601 0.63 -24.93 -1.92
CA GLU A 601 1.64 -25.61 -2.73
C GLU A 601 1.28 -27.08 -2.94
N TRP A 602 1.62 -27.63 -4.12
CA TRP A 602 1.52 -29.04 -4.42
C TRP A 602 2.84 -29.54 -5.06
N GLU A 603 3.59 -30.31 -4.33
CA GLU A 603 4.82 -30.96 -4.80
C GLU A 603 4.57 -32.39 -5.28
N VAL A 604 5.36 -32.85 -6.27
CA VAL A 604 5.40 -34.23 -6.77
C VAL A 604 6.83 -34.70 -6.88
N LYS A 605 7.10 -35.93 -6.42
CA LYS A 605 8.44 -36.56 -6.48
C LYS A 605 8.36 -37.99 -6.96
#